data_744261e3584b1c3e4c99bb174bc1aba0
#
_entry.id   744261e3584b1c3e4c99bb174bc1aba0
#
_cell.length_a   1.000
_cell.length_b   1.000
_cell.length_c   1.000
_cell.angle_alpha   90.00
_cell.angle_beta   90.00
_cell.angle_gamma   90.00
#
_symmetry.space_group_name_H-M   'P 1'
#
loop_
_entity.id
_entity.type
_entity.pdbx_description
1 polymer ?
#
loop_
_entity_poly.entity_id
_entity_poly.type
_entity_poly.pdbx_seq_one_letter_code
_entity_poly.pdbx_strand_id
1 'polypeptide(L)'
;MFKDNTKIKGIKLLAFIALVVLIILASCQKSKDESIGNSEAKLKVNLSVGEPEEEKIVVAGRQTTRRSTGTVQRSNINLGGGMSLEVTVSESEQPRMMEGITKNSSSATALKASGSSVLKVLEKDTKYRVVVYNESGRYLETHDYVYGNEISAPAFPLSAGETYTFIVYSINSKTEIPDIESQEDLETAKLKDISSDLMFFKKTLEVNPGDNNLNAILHHQFSQITTTLEMDENMTGSIESLNGTAFGPTKNSATLRFIDGSLEFPNGEANASVSFPNVQPGIRTITSDPSFLISPTTTTANFKIASMVIDSETKTDISIPDIKITPGHRYNLIIKIKSCLQDVTSADLNWDYDGTSWRVGRTTYYGIYKDDERRYYQNGELIYNEFTAPEANYGFQFDIIQFDNAFNMKVNGKHIFSNSDRDQIQFETVGGPGGTTNIEFEDGTQYGENMDMIYDLRGTLERPILRIMISRNGEVKMFGSKVNNGPLFPLKLKDGKTFNNVIWNKTGSNSVVVSQQVSGPTVIIGKGRGRKTIPCRGAGAGL
;
A
#
# COMPACT_ATOMS: atom_id res chain seq x y z
N MET A 1 -29.82 -9.65 -113.26
CA MET A 1 -30.48 -10.74 -112.59
C MET A 1 -30.29 -10.64 -111.13
N PHE A 2 -31.09 -9.78 -110.44
CA PHE A 2 -30.96 -9.44 -109.04
C PHE A 2 -32.27 -9.83 -108.36
N LYS A 3 -32.28 -10.81 -107.48
CA LYS A 3 -33.37 -11.09 -106.55
C LYS A 3 -32.80 -11.89 -105.36
N ASP A 4 -33.22 -11.53 -104.13
CA ASP A 4 -33.18 -12.27 -102.88
C ASP A 4 -31.94 -12.04 -101.93
N ASN A 5 -31.68 -10.77 -101.63
CA ASN A 5 -30.84 -10.52 -100.48
C ASN A 5 -31.51 -9.73 -99.34
N THR A 6 -32.81 -9.36 -99.46
CA THR A 6 -33.51 -8.56 -98.42
C THR A 6 -34.27 -9.39 -97.39
N LYS A 7 -34.67 -10.63 -97.71
CA LYS A 7 -35.36 -11.51 -96.79
C LYS A 7 -34.49 -12.13 -95.67
N ILE A 8 -33.24 -12.40 -96.02
CA ILE A 8 -32.28 -13.02 -95.07
C ILE A 8 -31.82 -12.01 -93.99
N LYS A 9 -31.74 -10.71 -94.29
CA LYS A 9 -31.38 -9.67 -93.32
C LYS A 9 -32.46 -9.40 -92.31
N GLY A 10 -33.74 -9.49 -92.72
CA GLY A 10 -34.91 -9.32 -91.80
C GLY A 10 -35.03 -10.44 -90.79
N ILE A 11 -34.81 -11.67 -91.19
CA ILE A 11 -34.93 -12.85 -90.31
C ILE A 11 -33.76 -12.86 -89.28
N LYS A 12 -32.55 -12.48 -89.65
CA LYS A 12 -31.42 -12.36 -88.71
C LYS A 12 -31.59 -11.22 -87.70
N LEU A 13 -32.21 -10.10 -88.12
CA LEU A 13 -32.47 -8.98 -87.23
C LEU A 13 -33.58 -9.31 -86.23
N LEU A 14 -34.65 -10.01 -86.68
CA LEU A 14 -35.75 -10.48 -85.81
C LEU A 14 -35.29 -11.56 -84.84
N ALA A 15 -34.42 -12.48 -85.23
CA ALA A 15 -33.83 -13.49 -84.38
C ALA A 15 -32.86 -12.85 -83.30
N PHE A 16 -32.14 -11.78 -83.68
CA PHE A 16 -31.27 -11.05 -82.73
C PHE A 16 -32.09 -10.24 -81.73
N ILE A 17 -33.15 -9.58 -82.13
CA ILE A 17 -34.10 -8.86 -81.26
C ILE A 17 -34.78 -9.83 -80.32
N ALA A 18 -35.25 -10.99 -80.82
CA ALA A 18 -35.87 -12.03 -79.98
C ALA A 18 -34.88 -12.60 -78.95
N LEU A 19 -33.60 -12.76 -79.26
CA LEU A 19 -32.57 -13.22 -78.36
C LEU A 19 -32.25 -12.18 -77.32
N VAL A 20 -32.17 -10.87 -77.63
CA VAL A 20 -31.94 -9.77 -76.67
C VAL A 20 -33.12 -9.59 -75.74
N VAL A 21 -34.34 -9.74 -76.21
CA VAL A 21 -35.59 -9.71 -75.37
C VAL A 21 -35.66 -10.92 -74.43
N LEU A 22 -35.15 -12.10 -74.85
CA LEU A 22 -35.06 -13.28 -73.96
C LEU A 22 -34.01 -13.11 -72.89
N ILE A 23 -32.90 -12.46 -73.17
CA ILE A 23 -31.83 -12.15 -72.18
C ILE A 23 -32.34 -11.09 -71.21
N ILE A 24 -33.08 -10.09 -71.61
CA ILE A 24 -33.66 -9.07 -70.74
C ILE A 24 -34.77 -9.64 -69.83
N LEU A 25 -35.56 -10.61 -70.31
CA LEU A 25 -36.60 -11.28 -69.49
C LEU A 25 -35.99 -12.33 -68.51
N ALA A 26 -34.82 -12.85 -68.78
CA ALA A 26 -34.08 -13.74 -67.86
C ALA A 26 -33.39 -12.99 -66.72
N SER A 27 -33.25 -11.66 -66.82
CA SER A 27 -32.59 -10.85 -65.77
C SER A 27 -33.54 -10.28 -64.72
N CYS A 28 -34.86 -10.62 -64.76
CA CYS A 28 -35.83 -10.21 -63.76
C CYS A 28 -36.55 -11.40 -63.11
N GLN A 29 -35.91 -12.53 -62.97
CA GLN A 29 -36.29 -13.48 -61.94
C GLN A 29 -35.49 -13.09 -60.67
N LYS A 30 -36.17 -12.36 -59.79
CA LYS A 30 -35.82 -12.28 -58.39
C LYS A 30 -35.89 -13.71 -57.86
N SER A 31 -34.77 -14.40 -57.92
CA SER A 31 -34.60 -15.61 -57.13
C SER A 31 -34.70 -15.22 -55.69
N LYS A 32 -35.82 -15.53 -55.09
CA LYS A 32 -35.85 -15.82 -53.66
C LYS A 32 -35.11 -17.14 -53.47
N ASP A 33 -33.79 -17.11 -53.66
CA ASP A 33 -32.91 -17.98 -52.93
C ASP A 33 -32.75 -17.31 -51.56
N GLU A 34 -33.61 -17.68 -50.66
CA GLU A 34 -33.22 -17.80 -49.26
C GLU A 34 -32.14 -18.88 -49.19
N SER A 35 -30.97 -18.61 -49.71
CA SER A 35 -29.76 -19.17 -49.11
C SER A 35 -29.62 -18.44 -47.78
N ILE A 36 -30.08 -19.06 -46.72
CA ILE A 36 -29.54 -18.85 -45.39
C ILE A 36 -28.07 -19.21 -45.53
N GLY A 37 -27.31 -18.34 -46.17
CA GLY A 37 -25.88 -18.37 -46.10
C GLY A 37 -25.57 -17.95 -44.67
N ASN A 38 -25.04 -18.87 -43.86
CA ASN A 38 -24.37 -18.56 -42.61
C ASN A 38 -23.37 -17.44 -42.92
N SER A 39 -23.78 -16.18 -42.76
CA SER A 39 -22.87 -15.05 -42.89
C SER A 39 -21.92 -15.13 -41.71
N GLU A 40 -20.64 -15.29 -42.02
CA GLU A 40 -19.58 -15.41 -41.03
C GLU A 40 -19.55 -14.15 -40.15
N ALA A 41 -19.60 -14.33 -38.86
CA ALA A 41 -19.46 -13.26 -37.87
C ALA A 41 -18.12 -13.37 -37.18
N LYS A 42 -17.45 -12.24 -36.94
CA LYS A 42 -16.18 -12.17 -36.25
C LYS A 42 -16.38 -11.49 -34.90
N LEU A 43 -15.92 -12.12 -33.82
CA LEU A 43 -15.98 -11.56 -32.47
C LEU A 43 -14.62 -11.05 -32.03
N LYS A 44 -14.55 -9.78 -31.64
CA LYS A 44 -13.42 -9.18 -30.95
C LYS A 44 -13.71 -9.08 -29.46
N VAL A 45 -12.75 -9.43 -28.63
CA VAL A 45 -12.87 -9.36 -27.16
C VAL A 45 -12.15 -8.11 -26.68
N ASN A 46 -12.88 -7.23 -25.97
CA ASN A 46 -12.34 -6.07 -25.27
C ASN A 46 -12.50 -6.33 -23.77
N LEU A 47 -11.39 -6.40 -23.04
CA LEU A 47 -11.38 -6.77 -21.64
C LEU A 47 -11.11 -5.58 -20.71
N SER A 48 -11.84 -5.51 -19.60
CA SER A 48 -11.60 -4.59 -18.49
C SER A 48 -11.97 -5.27 -17.17
N VAL A 49 -11.57 -4.65 -16.04
CA VAL A 49 -11.95 -5.10 -14.69
C VAL A 49 -12.90 -4.06 -14.10
N GLY A 50 -14.06 -4.51 -13.63
CA GLY A 50 -15.07 -3.68 -12.99
C GLY A 50 -14.85 -3.57 -11.49
N GLU A 51 -15.37 -2.49 -10.91
CA GLU A 51 -15.56 -2.40 -9.47
C GLU A 51 -16.65 -3.41 -9.04
N PRO A 52 -16.67 -3.83 -7.76
CA PRO A 52 -17.76 -4.65 -7.23
C PRO A 52 -19.11 -3.99 -7.50
N GLU A 53 -20.10 -4.79 -7.85
CA GLU A 53 -21.46 -4.27 -8.00
C GLU A 53 -21.98 -3.78 -6.64
N GLU A 54 -22.44 -2.52 -6.57
CA GLU A 54 -23.08 -2.00 -5.37
C GLU A 54 -24.37 -2.80 -5.09
N GLU A 55 -24.55 -3.23 -3.82
CA GLU A 55 -25.83 -3.80 -3.39
C GLU A 55 -26.97 -2.80 -3.68
N LYS A 56 -27.86 -3.16 -4.57
CA LYS A 56 -29.09 -2.39 -4.86
C LYS A 56 -30.05 -2.53 -3.68
N ILE A 57 -29.96 -1.64 -2.71
CA ILE A 57 -30.96 -1.58 -1.64
C ILE A 57 -32.22 -0.92 -2.20
N VAL A 58 -33.24 -1.74 -2.46
CA VAL A 58 -34.55 -1.26 -2.84
C VAL A 58 -35.30 -0.80 -1.59
N VAL A 59 -35.23 0.49 -1.28
CA VAL A 59 -36.10 1.10 -0.26
C VAL A 59 -37.25 1.80 -0.96
N ALA A 60 -38.45 1.21 -0.80
CA ALA A 60 -39.76 1.81 -1.11
C ALA A 60 -39.79 2.71 -2.36
N GLY A 61 -39.61 2.12 -3.57
CA GLY A 61 -39.99 2.78 -4.83
C GLY A 61 -39.04 3.90 -5.31
N ARG A 62 -37.90 4.13 -4.70
CA ARG A 62 -36.89 5.08 -5.14
C ARG A 62 -35.53 4.40 -5.19
N GLN A 63 -35.00 4.17 -6.38
CA GLN A 63 -33.60 3.73 -6.54
C GLN A 63 -32.69 4.90 -6.17
N THR A 64 -32.05 4.82 -5.02
CA THR A 64 -30.93 5.68 -4.65
C THR A 64 -29.66 4.84 -4.68
N THR A 65 -28.87 5.02 -5.72
CA THR A 65 -27.46 4.56 -5.72
C THR A 65 -26.71 5.34 -4.65
N ARG A 66 -26.48 4.69 -3.53
CA ARG A 66 -25.60 5.22 -2.49
C ARG A 66 -24.19 4.83 -2.92
N ARG A 67 -23.43 5.81 -3.42
CA ARG A 67 -21.99 5.67 -3.62
C ARG A 67 -21.41 5.27 -2.26
N SER A 68 -20.85 4.07 -2.16
CA SER A 68 -20.09 3.66 -0.99
C SER A 68 -18.91 4.61 -0.84
N THR A 69 -19.02 5.59 0.04
CA THR A 69 -17.83 6.22 0.60
C THR A 69 -17.19 5.14 1.43
N GLY A 70 -16.04 4.61 0.97
CA GLY A 70 -15.35 3.47 1.54
C GLY A 70 -15.37 3.52 3.07
N THR A 71 -15.99 2.50 3.68
CA THR A 71 -16.21 2.46 5.13
C THR A 71 -14.86 2.26 5.81
N VAL A 72 -14.33 3.30 6.43
CA VAL A 72 -13.11 3.18 7.24
C VAL A 72 -13.50 2.61 8.60
N GLN A 73 -12.98 1.43 8.93
CA GLN A 73 -13.12 0.79 10.24
C GLN A 73 -11.87 1.11 11.06
N ARG A 74 -12.06 1.48 12.33
CA ARG A 74 -10.94 1.77 13.24
C ARG A 74 -11.14 1.05 14.57
N SER A 75 -10.05 0.51 15.10
CA SER A 75 -10.02 -0.10 16.43
C SER A 75 -8.66 0.11 17.09
N ASN A 76 -8.61 -0.04 18.40
CA ASN A 76 -7.38 0.01 19.18
C ASN A 76 -7.27 -1.25 20.04
N ILE A 77 -6.10 -1.90 19.98
CA ILE A 77 -5.80 -3.11 20.72
C ILE A 77 -4.66 -2.81 21.69
N ASN A 78 -4.87 -3.06 22.97
CA ASN A 78 -3.82 -2.93 23.98
C ASN A 78 -2.97 -4.20 24.01
N LEU A 79 -1.65 -4.06 23.75
CA LEU A 79 -0.68 -5.17 23.79
C LEU A 79 -0.02 -5.34 25.18
N GLY A 80 -0.36 -4.50 26.15
CA GLY A 80 0.38 -4.43 27.41
C GLY A 80 1.78 -3.82 27.24
N GLY A 81 2.49 -3.62 28.37
CA GLY A 81 3.87 -3.12 28.32
C GLY A 81 4.01 -1.71 27.72
N GLY A 82 2.97 -0.88 27.79
CA GLY A 82 3.02 0.47 27.18
C GLY A 82 2.84 0.50 25.67
N MET A 83 2.46 -0.61 25.05
CA MET A 83 2.23 -0.71 23.61
C MET A 83 0.75 -0.92 23.26
N SER A 84 0.33 -0.38 22.13
CA SER A 84 -1.00 -0.60 21.55
C SER A 84 -0.92 -0.65 20.03
N LEU A 85 -1.94 -1.24 19.40
CA LEU A 85 -2.15 -1.19 17.98
C LEU A 85 -3.30 -0.23 17.67
N GLU A 86 -3.08 0.72 16.80
CA GLU A 86 -4.13 1.45 16.12
C GLU A 86 -4.38 0.78 14.77
N VAL A 87 -5.58 0.26 14.59
CA VAL A 87 -5.95 -0.50 13.41
C VAL A 87 -6.87 0.32 12.54
N THR A 88 -6.56 0.42 11.27
CA THR A 88 -7.39 1.07 10.26
C THR A 88 -7.60 0.12 9.10
N VAL A 89 -8.87 -0.21 8.81
CA VAL A 89 -9.26 -0.92 7.59
C VAL A 89 -9.95 0.06 6.67
N SER A 90 -9.45 0.23 5.49
CA SER A 90 -10.05 1.07 4.46
C SER A 90 -10.21 0.27 3.18
N GLU A 91 -11.29 0.52 2.47
CA GLU A 91 -11.43 0.02 1.11
C GLU A 91 -10.36 0.68 0.24
N SER A 92 -9.65 -0.12 -0.55
CA SER A 92 -8.59 0.38 -1.43
C SER A 92 -9.23 1.21 -2.54
N GLU A 93 -8.95 2.51 -2.55
CA GLU A 93 -9.27 3.31 -3.72
C GLU A 93 -8.47 2.77 -4.91
N GLN A 94 -9.16 2.28 -5.92
CA GLN A 94 -8.53 1.89 -7.18
C GLN A 94 -7.85 3.13 -7.79
N PRO A 95 -6.60 3.04 -8.26
CA PRO A 95 -5.95 4.17 -8.89
C PRO A 95 -6.77 4.63 -10.09
N ARG A 96 -7.23 5.88 -10.08
CA ARG A 96 -7.90 6.50 -11.21
C ARG A 96 -6.90 6.61 -12.34
N MET A 97 -7.11 5.86 -13.43
CA MET A 97 -6.37 6.11 -14.66
C MET A 97 -6.84 7.48 -15.20
N MET A 98 -5.95 8.44 -15.21
CA MET A 98 -6.12 9.61 -16.08
C MET A 98 -6.03 9.10 -17.51
N GLU A 99 -7.14 9.08 -18.23
CA GLU A 99 -7.12 8.98 -19.69
C GLU A 99 -6.18 10.06 -20.21
N GLY A 100 -5.17 9.63 -20.97
CA GLY A 100 -4.30 10.54 -21.68
C GLY A 100 -5.12 11.44 -22.59
N ILE A 101 -5.25 12.70 -22.21
CA ILE A 101 -5.81 13.74 -23.06
C ILE A 101 -4.86 13.89 -24.25
N THR A 102 -5.16 13.22 -25.36
CA THR A 102 -4.65 13.62 -26.65
C THR A 102 -5.21 15.01 -26.94
N LYS A 103 -4.34 16.03 -26.81
CA LYS A 103 -4.62 17.37 -27.27
C LYS A 103 -4.85 17.35 -28.77
N ASN A 104 -6.12 17.42 -29.21
CA ASN A 104 -6.55 18.12 -30.42
C ASN A 104 -8.07 18.04 -30.53
N SER A 105 -8.76 19.05 -30.07
CA SER A 105 -9.77 19.83 -30.79
C SER A 105 -10.58 20.70 -29.84
N SER A 106 -10.65 21.95 -30.26
CA SER A 106 -11.47 23.00 -29.68
C SER A 106 -12.96 22.67 -29.77
N SER A 107 -13.62 22.56 -28.66
CA SER A 107 -14.98 23.03 -28.37
C SER A 107 -15.44 22.46 -27.02
N ALA A 108 -15.37 23.28 -25.99
CA ALA A 108 -15.84 22.95 -24.66
C ALA A 108 -17.36 23.12 -24.61
N THR A 109 -18.10 22.01 -24.53
CA THR A 109 -19.41 22.01 -23.91
C THR A 109 -19.38 20.97 -22.81
N ALA A 110 -19.37 21.45 -21.55
CA ALA A 110 -19.34 20.60 -20.37
C ALA A 110 -20.65 19.81 -20.26
N LEU A 111 -20.64 18.58 -20.72
CA LEU A 111 -21.64 17.57 -20.35
C LEU A 111 -21.21 16.98 -19.00
N LYS A 112 -21.96 17.30 -17.94
CA LYS A 112 -21.95 16.56 -16.68
C LYS A 112 -22.32 15.12 -16.96
N ALA A 113 -21.35 14.23 -17.14
CA ALA A 113 -21.57 12.82 -17.17
C ALA A 113 -21.81 12.34 -15.72
N SER A 114 -23.06 11.96 -15.45
CA SER A 114 -23.43 11.20 -14.27
C SER A 114 -22.77 9.82 -14.34
N GLY A 115 -21.97 9.49 -13.32
CA GLY A 115 -21.67 8.11 -12.90
C GLY A 115 -21.02 7.20 -13.93
N SER A 116 -19.80 7.51 -14.40
CA SER A 116 -19.00 6.47 -15.05
C SER A 116 -18.23 5.68 -13.97
N SER A 117 -18.55 4.39 -13.85
CA SER A 117 -17.70 3.43 -13.13
C SER A 117 -16.30 3.45 -13.72
N VAL A 118 -15.28 3.56 -12.87
CA VAL A 118 -13.89 3.52 -13.31
C VAL A 118 -13.53 2.08 -13.63
N LEU A 119 -13.33 1.79 -14.91
CA LEU A 119 -12.84 0.48 -15.35
C LEU A 119 -11.32 0.42 -15.19
N LYS A 120 -10.82 -0.63 -14.55
CA LYS A 120 -9.40 -0.92 -14.42
C LYS A 120 -8.97 -1.86 -15.53
N VAL A 121 -7.75 -1.70 -16.01
CA VAL A 121 -7.14 -2.67 -16.93
C VAL A 121 -6.39 -3.74 -16.12
N LEU A 122 -6.33 -4.96 -16.64
CA LEU A 122 -5.45 -6.02 -16.10
C LEU A 122 -3.98 -5.62 -16.23
N GLU A 123 -3.14 -6.24 -15.44
CA GLU A 123 -1.70 -6.15 -15.70
C GLU A 123 -1.37 -6.80 -17.03
N LYS A 124 -0.43 -6.19 -17.75
CA LYS A 124 0.08 -6.76 -18.99
C LYS A 124 0.57 -8.20 -18.78
N ASP A 125 0.32 -9.06 -19.76
CA ASP A 125 0.66 -10.48 -19.77
C ASP A 125 -0.20 -11.35 -18.83
N THR A 126 -1.24 -10.81 -18.16
CA THR A 126 -2.21 -11.63 -17.44
C THR A 126 -3.00 -12.50 -18.39
N LYS A 127 -3.11 -13.80 -18.07
CA LYS A 127 -3.87 -14.76 -18.87
C LYS A 127 -5.34 -14.76 -18.50
N TYR A 128 -6.18 -14.91 -19.51
CA TYR A 128 -7.63 -15.11 -19.34
C TYR A 128 -8.17 -16.04 -20.42
N ARG A 129 -9.29 -16.69 -20.15
CA ARG A 129 -9.96 -17.62 -21.04
C ARG A 129 -11.35 -17.13 -21.44
N VAL A 130 -11.67 -17.29 -22.71
CA VAL A 130 -13.00 -17.05 -23.26
C VAL A 130 -13.57 -18.38 -23.73
N VAL A 131 -14.76 -18.71 -23.26
CA VAL A 131 -15.49 -19.96 -23.60
C VAL A 131 -16.82 -19.58 -24.23
N VAL A 132 -17.18 -20.27 -25.29
CA VAL A 132 -18.42 -20.00 -26.03
C VAL A 132 -19.33 -21.22 -25.98
N TYR A 133 -20.57 -20.98 -25.63
CA TYR A 133 -21.67 -21.95 -25.66
C TYR A 133 -22.76 -21.45 -26.63
N ASN A 134 -23.40 -22.39 -27.32
CA ASN A 134 -24.54 -22.06 -28.17
C ASN A 134 -25.82 -21.81 -27.34
N GLU A 135 -26.92 -21.49 -28.01
CA GLU A 135 -28.21 -21.19 -27.38
C GLU A 135 -28.73 -22.35 -26.49
N SER A 136 -28.44 -23.62 -26.86
CA SER A 136 -28.83 -24.79 -26.08
C SER A 136 -27.88 -25.13 -24.95
N GLY A 137 -26.88 -24.29 -24.67
CA GLY A 137 -25.86 -24.49 -23.62
C GLY A 137 -24.73 -25.47 -23.99
N ARG A 138 -24.66 -25.91 -25.27
CA ARG A 138 -23.58 -26.80 -25.71
C ARG A 138 -22.31 -26.04 -25.98
N TYR A 139 -21.17 -26.57 -25.51
CA TYR A 139 -19.84 -26.08 -25.76
C TYR A 139 -19.55 -26.01 -27.27
N LEU A 140 -18.95 -24.91 -27.69
CA LEU A 140 -18.46 -24.72 -29.06
C LEU A 140 -16.97 -24.59 -29.14
N GLU A 141 -16.40 -23.62 -28.44
CA GLU A 141 -14.99 -23.30 -28.59
C GLU A 141 -14.43 -22.58 -27.35
N THR A 142 -13.11 -22.67 -27.17
CA THR A 142 -12.36 -22.00 -26.09
C THR A 142 -11.09 -21.41 -26.62
N HIS A 143 -10.81 -20.14 -26.28
CA HIS A 143 -9.53 -19.50 -26.56
C HIS A 143 -8.90 -18.95 -25.30
N ASP A 144 -7.59 -19.15 -25.19
CA ASP A 144 -6.75 -18.55 -24.15
C ASP A 144 -6.10 -17.29 -24.71
N TYR A 145 -6.22 -16.21 -23.94
CA TYR A 145 -5.68 -14.90 -24.28
C TYR A 145 -4.65 -14.46 -23.28
N VAL A 146 -3.77 -13.57 -23.74
CA VAL A 146 -2.82 -12.84 -22.91
C VAL A 146 -3.13 -11.37 -23.01
N TYR A 147 -3.45 -10.73 -21.90
CA TYR A 147 -3.85 -9.32 -21.86
C TYR A 147 -2.75 -8.42 -22.44
N GLY A 148 -3.16 -7.55 -23.37
CA GLY A 148 -2.26 -6.68 -24.13
C GLY A 148 -1.70 -7.30 -25.42
N ASN A 149 -2.04 -8.58 -25.73
CA ASN A 149 -1.62 -9.28 -26.94
C ASN A 149 -2.81 -9.89 -27.71
N GLU A 150 -4.03 -9.41 -27.51
CA GLU A 150 -5.27 -9.94 -28.05
C GLU A 150 -5.34 -9.88 -29.58
N ILE A 151 -4.60 -8.96 -30.21
CA ILE A 151 -4.60 -8.78 -31.68
C ILE A 151 -4.09 -10.03 -32.40
N SER A 152 -3.27 -10.84 -31.74
CA SER A 152 -2.72 -12.07 -32.30
C SER A 152 -3.62 -13.29 -32.12
N ALA A 153 -4.71 -13.17 -31.36
CA ALA A 153 -5.61 -14.29 -31.09
C ALA A 153 -6.58 -14.52 -32.26
N PRO A 154 -6.89 -15.79 -32.60
CA PRO A 154 -7.88 -16.08 -33.64
C PRO A 154 -9.25 -15.57 -33.23
N ALA A 155 -10.01 -15.10 -34.23
CA ALA A 155 -11.41 -14.73 -33.99
C ALA A 155 -12.27 -16.01 -33.87
N PHE A 156 -13.35 -15.95 -33.07
CA PHE A 156 -14.32 -17.04 -33.02
C PHE A 156 -15.10 -17.12 -34.33
N PRO A 157 -15.15 -18.29 -34.99
CA PRO A 157 -15.98 -18.50 -36.18
C PRO A 157 -17.45 -18.75 -35.77
N LEU A 158 -18.22 -17.68 -35.68
CA LEU A 158 -19.61 -17.72 -35.22
C LEU A 158 -20.57 -17.51 -36.40
N SER A 159 -21.79 -18.06 -36.32
CA SER A 159 -22.87 -17.84 -37.28
C SER A 159 -23.67 -16.59 -36.87
N ALA A 160 -23.86 -15.68 -37.83
CA ALA A 160 -24.67 -14.50 -37.57
C ALA A 160 -26.16 -14.85 -37.43
N GLY A 161 -26.86 -14.13 -36.56
CA GLY A 161 -28.26 -14.35 -36.22
C GLY A 161 -28.48 -15.41 -35.12
N GLU A 162 -27.43 -16.05 -34.67
CA GLU A 162 -27.47 -17.03 -33.57
C GLU A 162 -27.12 -16.39 -32.23
N THR A 163 -27.69 -16.98 -31.19
CA THR A 163 -27.43 -16.54 -29.79
C THR A 163 -26.36 -17.40 -29.15
N TYR A 164 -25.38 -16.75 -28.54
CA TYR A 164 -24.27 -17.42 -27.83
C TYR A 164 -24.12 -16.90 -26.40
N THR A 165 -23.69 -17.78 -25.51
CA THR A 165 -23.28 -17.41 -24.17
C THR A 165 -21.76 -17.41 -24.07
N PHE A 166 -21.20 -16.27 -23.70
CA PHE A 166 -19.79 -16.05 -23.52
C PHE A 166 -19.46 -16.05 -22.03
N ILE A 167 -18.50 -16.89 -21.65
CA ILE A 167 -17.90 -16.94 -20.31
C ILE A 167 -16.47 -16.43 -20.44
N VAL A 168 -16.10 -15.46 -19.61
CA VAL A 168 -14.72 -14.97 -19.53
C VAL A 168 -14.25 -15.05 -18.10
N TYR A 169 -13.08 -15.64 -17.88
CA TYR A 169 -12.53 -15.74 -16.55
C TYR A 169 -11.00 -15.64 -16.53
N SER A 170 -10.48 -15.25 -15.37
CA SER A 170 -9.06 -15.19 -15.05
C SER A 170 -8.86 -15.43 -13.56
N ILE A 171 -7.67 -15.88 -13.19
CA ILE A 171 -7.21 -15.91 -11.79
C ILE A 171 -6.09 -14.90 -11.54
N ASN A 172 -6.00 -13.87 -12.37
CA ASN A 172 -4.98 -12.82 -12.31
C ASN A 172 -3.53 -13.37 -12.38
N SER A 173 -3.34 -14.48 -13.09
CA SER A 173 -2.04 -15.14 -13.25
C SER A 173 -1.45 -14.87 -14.64
N LYS A 174 -0.12 -14.74 -14.71
CA LYS A 174 0.64 -14.64 -15.96
C LYS A 174 1.05 -16.03 -16.49
N THR A 175 0.93 -17.06 -15.69
CA THR A 175 1.40 -18.42 -16.00
C THR A 175 0.27 -19.42 -16.15
N GLU A 176 -0.82 -19.28 -15.41
CA GLU A 176 -1.85 -20.31 -15.24
C GLU A 176 -3.25 -19.80 -15.59
N ILE A 177 -4.08 -20.70 -16.13
CA ILE A 177 -5.52 -20.56 -16.29
C ILE A 177 -6.12 -21.88 -15.81
N PRO A 178 -7.13 -21.87 -14.91
CA PRO A 178 -7.78 -23.09 -14.45
C PRO A 178 -8.47 -23.85 -15.57
N ASP A 179 -8.44 -25.17 -15.49
CA ASP A 179 -9.21 -26.03 -16.38
C ASP A 179 -10.69 -26.06 -16.00
N ILE A 180 -11.53 -26.32 -17.00
CA ILE A 180 -12.99 -26.39 -16.84
C ILE A 180 -13.36 -27.85 -16.60
N GLU A 181 -14.07 -28.13 -15.50
CA GLU A 181 -14.70 -29.42 -15.27
C GLU A 181 -16.08 -29.46 -15.96
N SER A 182 -16.40 -30.56 -16.67
CA SER A 182 -17.67 -30.77 -17.39
C SER A 182 -17.95 -29.69 -18.45
N GLN A 183 -16.94 -29.31 -19.23
CA GLN A 183 -16.98 -28.20 -20.21
C GLN A 183 -18.07 -28.35 -21.28
N GLU A 184 -18.50 -29.57 -21.60
CA GLU A 184 -19.39 -29.85 -22.72
C GLU A 184 -20.78 -29.22 -22.60
N ASP A 185 -21.21 -28.89 -21.39
CA ASP A 185 -22.53 -28.36 -21.11
C ASP A 185 -22.45 -27.21 -20.10
N LEU A 186 -23.00 -26.05 -20.47
CA LEU A 186 -23.02 -24.83 -19.64
C LEU A 186 -23.65 -25.07 -18.26
N GLU A 187 -24.64 -25.96 -18.16
CA GLU A 187 -25.37 -26.25 -16.92
C GLU A 187 -24.46 -26.94 -15.89
N THR A 188 -23.52 -27.77 -16.37
CA THR A 188 -22.61 -28.55 -15.52
C THR A 188 -21.18 -28.01 -15.47
N ALA A 189 -20.84 -27.11 -16.41
CA ALA A 189 -19.50 -26.52 -16.49
C ALA A 189 -19.16 -25.67 -15.27
N LYS A 190 -17.96 -25.87 -14.73
CA LYS A 190 -17.51 -25.18 -13.52
C LYS A 190 -15.98 -25.08 -13.42
N LEU A 191 -15.51 -24.12 -12.65
CA LEU A 191 -14.12 -24.03 -12.17
C LEU A 191 -14.07 -24.54 -10.74
N LYS A 192 -13.32 -25.61 -10.51
CA LYS A 192 -13.29 -26.29 -9.23
C LYS A 192 -12.13 -25.85 -8.36
N ASP A 193 -12.38 -25.76 -7.05
CA ASP A 193 -11.38 -25.57 -5.99
C ASP A 193 -10.47 -24.33 -6.19
N ILE A 194 -11.01 -23.24 -6.68
CA ILE A 194 -10.25 -22.00 -6.92
C ILE A 194 -9.98 -21.29 -5.59
N SER A 195 -8.71 -20.98 -5.33
CA SER A 195 -8.25 -20.22 -4.16
C SER A 195 -7.50 -18.93 -4.50
N SER A 196 -7.25 -18.68 -5.80
CA SER A 196 -6.56 -17.49 -6.33
C SER A 196 -7.54 -16.36 -6.65
N ASP A 197 -7.06 -15.22 -7.14
CA ASP A 197 -7.84 -14.02 -7.49
C ASP A 197 -8.81 -14.28 -8.65
N LEU A 198 -9.89 -15.01 -8.36
CA LEU A 198 -10.91 -15.37 -9.36
C LEU A 198 -11.67 -14.13 -9.82
N MET A 199 -11.66 -13.93 -11.13
CA MET A 199 -12.44 -12.92 -11.83
C MET A 199 -13.33 -13.58 -12.86
N PHE A 200 -14.58 -13.12 -12.99
CA PHE A 200 -15.59 -13.76 -13.82
C PHE A 200 -16.47 -12.74 -14.53
N PHE A 201 -16.88 -13.10 -15.76
CA PHE A 201 -17.87 -12.40 -16.56
C PHE A 201 -18.67 -13.39 -17.37
N LYS A 202 -19.99 -13.15 -17.48
CA LYS A 202 -20.91 -13.92 -18.32
C LYS A 202 -21.81 -12.98 -19.09
N LYS A 203 -22.00 -13.25 -20.38
CA LYS A 203 -22.94 -12.51 -21.23
C LYS A 203 -23.49 -13.39 -22.31
N THR A 204 -24.82 -13.33 -22.47
CA THR A 204 -25.50 -13.93 -23.61
C THR A 204 -25.85 -12.82 -24.60
N LEU A 205 -25.57 -13.01 -25.88
CA LEU A 205 -25.85 -12.05 -26.94
C LEU A 205 -26.09 -12.75 -28.28
N GLU A 206 -26.93 -12.17 -29.11
CA GLU A 206 -27.08 -12.50 -30.51
C GLU A 206 -25.98 -11.86 -31.34
N VAL A 207 -25.34 -12.62 -32.20
CA VAL A 207 -24.18 -12.17 -32.98
C VAL A 207 -24.68 -11.70 -34.35
N ASN A 208 -24.29 -10.48 -34.73
CA ASN A 208 -24.65 -9.89 -36.01
C ASN A 208 -23.67 -10.25 -37.14
N PRO A 209 -24.06 -10.15 -38.43
CA PRO A 209 -23.12 -10.29 -39.54
C PRO A 209 -21.95 -9.29 -39.44
N GLY A 210 -20.73 -9.74 -39.71
CA GLY A 210 -19.53 -8.92 -39.67
C GLY A 210 -18.85 -8.82 -38.29
N ASP A 211 -18.27 -7.66 -37.96
CA ASP A 211 -17.52 -7.47 -36.74
C ASP A 211 -18.42 -7.24 -35.52
N ASN A 212 -18.25 -8.04 -34.49
CA ASN A 212 -18.91 -7.95 -33.18
C ASN A 212 -17.88 -7.66 -32.10
N ASN A 213 -18.30 -6.98 -31.02
CA ASN A 213 -17.43 -6.68 -29.87
C ASN A 213 -18.01 -7.28 -28.58
N LEU A 214 -17.27 -8.15 -27.93
CA LEU A 214 -17.54 -8.59 -26.57
C LEU A 214 -16.79 -7.66 -25.60
N ASN A 215 -17.51 -6.70 -25.04
CA ASN A 215 -16.97 -5.87 -23.96
C ASN A 215 -17.15 -6.64 -22.64
N ALA A 216 -16.12 -7.36 -22.23
CA ALA A 216 -16.11 -8.17 -21.03
C ALA A 216 -15.57 -7.34 -19.84
N ILE A 217 -16.38 -7.23 -18.80
CA ILE A 217 -16.00 -6.58 -17.54
C ILE A 217 -15.86 -7.67 -16.49
N LEU A 218 -14.62 -8.04 -16.17
CA LEU A 218 -14.33 -9.03 -15.14
C LEU A 218 -14.59 -8.46 -13.75
N HIS A 219 -15.32 -9.19 -12.92
CA HIS A 219 -15.55 -8.87 -11.52
C HIS A 219 -14.84 -9.86 -10.61
N HIS A 220 -14.10 -9.33 -9.62
CA HIS A 220 -13.48 -10.16 -8.59
C HIS A 220 -14.53 -10.89 -7.77
N GLN A 221 -14.31 -12.17 -7.51
CA GLN A 221 -15.23 -13.02 -6.76
C GLN A 221 -14.88 -13.11 -5.28
N PHE A 222 -13.62 -12.90 -4.92
CA PHE A 222 -13.10 -12.97 -3.55
C PHE A 222 -12.68 -11.59 -3.05
N SER A 223 -12.70 -11.42 -1.73
CA SER A 223 -12.12 -10.22 -1.10
C SER A 223 -10.61 -10.33 -1.09
N GLN A 224 -9.92 -9.19 -1.25
CA GLN A 224 -8.47 -9.11 -1.16
C GLN A 224 -8.10 -8.13 -0.04
N ILE A 225 -7.16 -8.53 0.83
CA ILE A 225 -6.61 -7.65 1.87
C ILE A 225 -5.10 -7.58 1.75
N THR A 226 -4.56 -6.36 1.73
CA THR A 226 -3.13 -6.09 1.90
C THR A 226 -2.92 -5.54 3.30
N THR A 227 -2.03 -6.16 4.07
CA THR A 227 -1.77 -5.80 5.47
C THR A 227 -0.44 -5.08 5.59
N THR A 228 -0.43 -3.90 6.21
CA THR A 228 0.78 -3.15 6.53
C THR A 228 0.89 -3.00 8.05
N LEU A 229 2.02 -3.45 8.61
CA LEU A 229 2.42 -3.12 9.97
C LEU A 229 3.40 -1.97 9.91
N GLU A 230 3.16 -0.92 10.67
CA GLU A 230 4.05 0.24 10.77
C GLU A 230 4.25 0.65 12.22
N MET A 231 5.45 1.05 12.57
CA MET A 231 5.74 1.63 13.88
C MET A 231 5.46 3.13 13.85
N ASP A 232 4.77 3.61 14.89
CA ASP A 232 4.61 5.05 15.09
C ASP A 232 5.97 5.74 15.16
N GLU A 233 6.05 6.97 14.64
CA GLU A 233 7.28 7.78 14.66
C GLU A 233 7.80 8.04 16.09
N ASN A 234 6.91 7.98 17.08
CA ASN A 234 7.23 8.16 18.50
C ASN A 234 7.73 6.88 19.18
N MET A 235 7.80 5.75 18.49
CA MET A 235 8.34 4.51 19.04
C MET A 235 9.82 4.34 18.72
N THR A 236 10.52 3.65 19.63
CA THR A 236 11.85 3.10 19.39
C THR A 236 11.80 1.83 18.59
N GLY A 237 12.97 1.45 18.15
CA GLY A 237 13.28 0.10 17.71
C GLY A 237 12.70 -0.22 16.34
N SER A 238 12.54 -1.50 16.12
CA SER A 238 12.12 -2.08 14.85
C SER A 238 11.21 -3.28 15.09
N ILE A 239 10.52 -3.70 14.04
CA ILE A 239 9.88 -5.01 13.99
C ILE A 239 11.01 -6.02 13.74
N GLU A 240 11.26 -6.94 14.68
CA GLU A 240 12.37 -7.88 14.63
C GLU A 240 11.93 -9.27 14.16
N SER A 241 10.70 -9.66 14.46
CA SER A 241 10.09 -10.87 13.93
C SER A 241 8.57 -10.78 13.87
N LEU A 242 7.98 -11.56 12.97
CA LEU A 242 6.54 -11.66 12.77
C LEU A 242 6.20 -13.09 12.36
N ASN A 243 5.42 -13.81 13.16
CA ASN A 243 5.13 -15.22 12.93
C ASN A 243 3.64 -15.54 13.10
N GLY A 244 3.17 -16.54 12.32
CA GLY A 244 1.84 -17.09 12.45
C GLY A 244 0.73 -16.08 12.17
N THR A 245 0.88 -15.32 11.09
CA THR A 245 -0.09 -14.32 10.64
C THR A 245 -1.15 -14.97 9.77
N ALA A 246 -2.43 -14.74 10.10
CA ALA A 246 -3.55 -15.31 9.36
C ALA A 246 -4.84 -14.51 9.55
N PHE A 247 -5.69 -14.54 8.54
CA PHE A 247 -7.10 -14.15 8.64
C PHE A 247 -8.00 -15.37 8.84
N GLY A 248 -9.03 -15.23 9.65
CA GLY A 248 -10.05 -16.25 9.83
C GLY A 248 -11.31 -15.75 10.56
N PRO A 249 -12.46 -16.40 10.36
CA PRO A 249 -12.69 -17.54 9.48
C PRO A 249 -12.78 -17.15 7.99
N THR A 250 -12.42 -18.11 7.10
CA THR A 250 -12.58 -18.01 5.65
C THR A 250 -12.87 -19.42 5.09
N LYS A 251 -13.03 -19.57 3.77
CA LYS A 251 -13.05 -20.85 3.08
C LYS A 251 -11.71 -21.10 2.41
N ASN A 252 -11.33 -22.37 2.20
CA ASN A 252 -10.08 -22.72 1.52
C ASN A 252 -10.12 -22.45 0.01
N SER A 253 -11.31 -22.63 -0.59
CA SER A 253 -11.53 -22.49 -2.03
C SER A 253 -13.00 -22.23 -2.30
N ALA A 254 -13.33 -21.97 -3.56
CA ALA A 254 -14.69 -22.00 -4.06
C ALA A 254 -14.74 -22.68 -5.45
N THR A 255 -15.89 -23.25 -5.79
CA THR A 255 -16.20 -23.76 -7.11
C THR A 255 -17.16 -22.81 -7.79
N LEU A 256 -16.78 -22.26 -8.94
CA LEU A 256 -17.61 -21.33 -9.73
C LEU A 256 -18.43 -22.11 -10.76
N ARG A 257 -19.75 -21.99 -10.74
CA ARG A 257 -20.64 -22.54 -11.76
C ARG A 257 -20.82 -21.55 -12.91
N PHE A 258 -20.75 -22.04 -14.16
CA PHE A 258 -20.86 -21.17 -15.33
C PHE A 258 -22.32 -20.78 -15.63
N ILE A 259 -23.26 -21.64 -15.28
CA ILE A 259 -24.70 -21.43 -15.62
C ILE A 259 -25.26 -20.14 -15.01
N ASP A 260 -24.85 -19.80 -13.81
CA ASP A 260 -25.39 -18.67 -13.05
C ASP A 260 -24.31 -17.76 -12.40
N GLY A 261 -23.03 -18.14 -12.51
CA GLY A 261 -21.92 -17.43 -11.85
C GLY A 261 -21.88 -17.62 -10.33
N SER A 262 -22.69 -18.54 -9.79
CA SER A 262 -22.72 -18.80 -8.36
C SER A 262 -21.47 -19.53 -7.87
N LEU A 263 -21.14 -19.30 -6.59
CA LEU A 263 -20.02 -19.94 -5.91
C LEU A 263 -20.54 -21.02 -4.95
N GLU A 264 -19.98 -22.20 -5.04
CA GLU A 264 -20.15 -23.29 -4.08
C GLU A 264 -18.91 -23.37 -3.19
N PHE A 265 -19.11 -23.55 -1.89
CA PHE A 265 -18.03 -23.54 -0.90
C PHE A 265 -17.90 -24.90 -0.21
N PRO A 266 -16.66 -25.36 0.08
CA PRO A 266 -16.48 -26.58 0.85
C PRO A 266 -16.97 -26.41 2.29
N ASN A 267 -17.38 -27.51 2.90
CA ASN A 267 -17.75 -27.54 4.32
C ASN A 267 -16.56 -27.18 5.23
N GLY A 268 -16.87 -26.55 6.37
CA GLY A 268 -15.87 -26.14 7.35
C GLY A 268 -15.34 -24.73 7.13
N GLU A 269 -14.57 -24.28 8.09
CA GLU A 269 -13.88 -22.99 8.09
C GLU A 269 -12.37 -23.21 8.02
N ALA A 270 -11.68 -22.21 7.52
CA ALA A 270 -10.24 -22.20 7.35
C ALA A 270 -9.65 -20.88 7.82
N ASN A 271 -8.33 -20.79 7.81
CA ASN A 271 -7.59 -19.54 7.97
C ASN A 271 -6.76 -19.31 6.71
N ALA A 272 -6.82 -18.09 6.19
CA ALA A 272 -5.93 -17.64 5.12
C ALA A 272 -4.63 -17.14 5.73
N SER A 273 -3.52 -17.83 5.48
CA SER A 273 -2.19 -17.38 5.90
C SER A 273 -1.84 -16.05 5.20
N VAL A 274 -1.23 -15.14 5.94
CA VAL A 274 -0.75 -13.86 5.40
C VAL A 274 0.76 -13.95 5.27
N SER A 275 1.26 -13.78 4.04
CA SER A 275 2.69 -13.81 3.74
C SER A 275 3.29 -12.43 3.86
N PHE A 276 4.32 -12.28 4.67
CA PHE A 276 5.15 -11.09 4.73
C PHE A 276 6.55 -11.40 4.19
N PRO A 277 7.25 -10.41 3.60
CA PRO A 277 8.66 -10.54 3.29
C PRO A 277 9.46 -10.89 4.55
N ASN A 278 10.66 -11.44 4.37
CA ASN A 278 11.55 -11.67 5.51
C ASN A 278 11.83 -10.36 6.23
N VAL A 279 11.59 -10.34 7.54
CA VAL A 279 11.88 -9.19 8.39
C VAL A 279 13.40 -8.96 8.42
N GLN A 280 13.84 -7.79 7.99
CA GLN A 280 15.24 -7.37 8.03
C GLN A 280 15.49 -6.52 9.28
N PRO A 281 16.72 -6.50 9.83
CA PRO A 281 17.06 -5.63 10.94
C PRO A 281 16.75 -4.16 10.63
N GLY A 282 16.17 -3.45 11.60
CA GLY A 282 15.83 -2.02 11.45
C GLY A 282 14.52 -1.72 10.74
N ILE A 283 13.77 -2.73 10.30
CA ILE A 283 12.47 -2.52 9.63
C ILE A 283 11.47 -1.88 10.60
N ARG A 284 10.87 -0.77 10.14
CA ARG A 284 9.80 -0.05 10.86
C ARG A 284 8.45 -0.12 10.14
N THR A 285 8.44 -0.55 8.89
CA THR A 285 7.23 -0.76 8.09
C THR A 285 7.41 -2.01 7.25
N ILE A 286 6.42 -2.88 7.28
CA ILE A 286 6.40 -4.11 6.49
C ILE A 286 5.00 -4.35 5.93
N THR A 287 4.93 -4.67 4.65
CA THR A 287 3.66 -4.91 3.94
C THR A 287 3.62 -6.34 3.44
N SER A 288 2.48 -6.99 3.63
CA SER A 288 2.24 -8.37 3.18
C SER A 288 2.01 -8.45 1.67
N ASP A 289 2.18 -9.66 1.14
CA ASP A 289 1.52 -10.03 -0.10
C ASP A 289 0.00 -9.92 0.07
N PRO A 290 -0.76 -9.70 -1.03
CA PRO A 290 -2.21 -9.71 -0.98
C PRO A 290 -2.75 -11.07 -0.52
N SER A 291 -3.66 -11.06 0.45
CA SER A 291 -4.35 -12.27 0.94
C SER A 291 -5.79 -12.30 0.44
N PHE A 292 -6.24 -13.46 -0.03
CA PHE A 292 -7.62 -13.64 -0.47
C PHE A 292 -8.48 -14.24 0.64
N LEU A 293 -9.65 -13.63 0.85
CA LEU A 293 -10.65 -14.10 1.78
C LEU A 293 -11.89 -14.55 1.01
N ILE A 294 -12.18 -15.83 1.14
CA ILE A 294 -13.23 -16.52 0.41
C ILE A 294 -14.43 -16.68 1.34
N SER A 295 -15.52 -15.98 1.05
CA SER A 295 -16.74 -16.03 1.85
C SER A 295 -17.97 -15.91 0.97
N PRO A 296 -19.10 -16.55 1.36
CA PRO A 296 -20.34 -16.50 0.57
C PRO A 296 -21.04 -15.13 0.59
N THR A 297 -20.84 -14.37 1.66
CA THR A 297 -21.50 -13.07 1.89
C THR A 297 -20.54 -12.14 2.63
N THR A 298 -20.96 -10.90 2.83
CA THR A 298 -20.30 -9.99 3.78
C THR A 298 -20.20 -10.66 5.14
N THR A 299 -18.99 -10.71 5.69
CA THR A 299 -18.68 -11.36 6.97
C THR A 299 -17.67 -10.54 7.76
N THR A 300 -17.39 -10.98 8.97
CA THR A 300 -16.28 -10.47 9.78
C THR A 300 -15.17 -11.50 9.85
N ALA A 301 -13.94 -11.05 9.71
CA ALA A 301 -12.75 -11.85 9.92
C ALA A 301 -11.91 -11.27 11.06
N ASN A 302 -11.10 -12.11 11.69
CA ASN A 302 -10.11 -11.71 12.66
C ASN A 302 -8.72 -11.83 12.03
N PHE A 303 -7.88 -10.82 12.19
CA PHE A 303 -6.46 -10.95 11.86
C PHE A 303 -5.71 -11.38 13.11
N LYS A 304 -4.95 -12.46 13.01
CA LYS A 304 -4.17 -13.04 14.11
C LYS A 304 -2.69 -12.96 13.82
N ILE A 305 -1.90 -12.69 14.87
CA ILE A 305 -0.45 -12.77 14.88
C ILE A 305 -0.08 -13.66 16.06
N ALA A 306 0.50 -14.84 15.79
CA ALA A 306 0.86 -15.76 16.87
C ALA A 306 1.99 -15.20 17.74
N SER A 307 3.00 -14.61 17.12
CA SER A 307 4.04 -13.87 17.86
C SER A 307 4.67 -12.77 17.02
N MET A 308 5.03 -11.69 17.69
CA MET A 308 5.72 -10.54 17.12
C MET A 308 6.76 -10.04 18.13
N VAL A 309 7.98 -9.73 17.66
CA VAL A 309 9.01 -9.11 18.48
C VAL A 309 9.23 -7.68 18.01
N ILE A 310 9.10 -6.75 18.94
CA ILE A 310 9.26 -5.31 18.72
C ILE A 310 10.19 -4.79 19.80
N ASP A 311 11.31 -4.17 19.41
CA ASP A 311 12.28 -3.59 20.34
C ASP A 311 12.68 -4.58 21.47
N SER A 312 13.02 -5.82 21.06
CA SER A 312 13.37 -6.94 21.94
C SER A 312 12.25 -7.39 22.90
N GLU A 313 11.01 -6.92 22.71
CA GLU A 313 9.86 -7.33 23.49
C GLU A 313 8.93 -8.24 22.68
N THR A 314 8.73 -9.46 23.17
CA THR A 314 7.85 -10.43 22.52
C THR A 314 6.39 -10.19 22.93
N LYS A 315 5.51 -10.10 21.95
CA LYS A 315 4.06 -10.11 22.08
C LYS A 315 3.51 -11.36 21.43
N THR A 316 2.59 -12.05 22.10
CA THR A 316 1.98 -13.31 21.61
C THR A 316 0.46 -13.19 21.57
N ASP A 317 -0.17 -14.07 20.78
CA ASP A 317 -1.62 -14.23 20.72
C ASP A 317 -2.38 -12.93 20.42
N ILE A 318 -1.83 -12.11 19.51
CA ILE A 318 -2.44 -10.86 19.10
C ILE A 318 -3.63 -11.18 18.19
N SER A 319 -4.80 -10.64 18.52
CA SER A 319 -6.00 -10.78 17.71
C SER A 319 -6.64 -9.41 17.46
N ILE A 320 -6.87 -9.11 16.19
CA ILE A 320 -7.61 -7.93 15.73
C ILE A 320 -8.96 -8.44 15.23
N PRO A 321 -10.02 -8.30 16.03
CA PRO A 321 -11.33 -8.84 15.71
C PRO A 321 -12.14 -7.92 14.79
N ASP A 322 -13.26 -8.46 14.29
CA ASP A 322 -14.36 -7.72 13.68
C ASP A 322 -14.01 -6.93 12.40
N ILE A 323 -13.01 -7.39 11.65
CA ILE A 323 -12.69 -6.81 10.33
C ILE A 323 -13.80 -7.19 9.36
N LYS A 324 -14.65 -6.24 9.03
CA LYS A 324 -15.75 -6.45 8.08
C LYS A 324 -15.22 -6.49 6.65
N ILE A 325 -15.54 -7.55 5.93
CA ILE A 325 -15.15 -7.78 4.54
C ILE A 325 -16.37 -8.15 3.68
N THR A 326 -16.36 -7.75 2.43
CA THR A 326 -17.39 -8.04 1.44
C THR A 326 -16.75 -8.69 0.22
N PRO A 327 -17.27 -9.81 -0.31
CA PRO A 327 -16.74 -10.45 -1.50
C PRO A 327 -16.59 -9.48 -2.67
N GLY A 328 -15.51 -9.64 -3.45
CA GLY A 328 -15.20 -8.79 -4.59
C GLY A 328 -14.50 -7.47 -4.25
N HIS A 329 -14.46 -7.07 -2.99
CA HIS A 329 -13.85 -5.82 -2.56
C HIS A 329 -12.37 -5.98 -2.18
N ARG A 330 -11.61 -4.89 -2.29
CA ARG A 330 -10.19 -4.82 -1.92
C ARG A 330 -10.00 -3.90 -0.73
N TYR A 331 -9.17 -4.34 0.23
CA TYR A 331 -8.95 -3.63 1.49
C TYR A 331 -7.47 -3.42 1.76
N ASN A 332 -7.18 -2.29 2.42
CA ASN A 332 -5.90 -2.03 3.08
C ASN A 332 -6.14 -2.11 4.60
N LEU A 333 -5.44 -3.02 5.26
CA LEU A 333 -5.36 -3.12 6.71
C LEU A 333 -4.05 -2.50 7.16
N ILE A 334 -4.11 -1.35 7.82
CA ILE A 334 -2.96 -0.67 8.40
C ILE A 334 -2.99 -0.88 9.91
N ILE A 335 -1.93 -1.46 10.44
CA ILE A 335 -1.73 -1.74 11.86
C ILE A 335 -0.57 -0.89 12.34
N LYS A 336 -0.89 0.23 12.99
CA LYS A 336 0.10 1.14 13.54
C LYS A 336 0.43 0.78 14.97
N ILE A 337 1.68 0.41 15.23
CA ILE A 337 2.19 0.05 16.55
C ILE A 337 2.57 1.34 17.26
N LYS A 338 1.99 1.59 18.44
CA LYS A 338 2.16 2.82 19.22
C LYS A 338 2.64 2.53 20.63
N SER A 339 3.42 3.46 21.18
CA SER A 339 3.65 3.57 22.62
C SER A 339 2.85 4.71 23.22
N CYS A 340 2.47 4.56 24.48
CA CYS A 340 1.81 5.61 25.25
C CYS A 340 2.85 6.32 26.11
N LEU A 341 2.92 7.64 25.99
CA LEU A 341 3.95 8.47 26.61
C LEU A 341 3.33 9.43 27.61
N GLN A 342 4.09 9.73 28.66
CA GLN A 342 3.75 10.74 29.67
C GLN A 342 4.93 11.71 29.82
N ASP A 343 4.67 13.00 29.77
CA ASP A 343 5.64 14.04 30.01
C ASP A 343 6.20 13.99 31.45
N VAL A 344 7.48 14.28 31.59
CA VAL A 344 8.20 14.29 32.87
C VAL A 344 8.90 15.62 33.05
N THR A 345 8.34 16.49 33.87
CA THR A 345 8.85 17.85 34.11
C THR A 345 10.19 17.87 34.86
N SER A 346 10.49 16.87 35.66
CA SER A 346 11.79 16.76 36.35
C SER A 346 12.95 16.40 35.41
N ALA A 347 12.65 16.01 34.17
CA ALA A 347 13.62 15.66 33.14
C ALA A 347 13.55 16.59 31.92
N ASP A 348 13.10 17.83 32.13
CA ASP A 348 13.13 18.85 31.07
C ASP A 348 14.56 19.36 30.87
N LEU A 349 14.99 19.38 29.61
CA LEU A 349 16.23 20.00 29.18
C LEU A 349 15.93 21.48 28.90
N ASN A 350 16.63 22.35 29.59
CA ASN A 350 16.40 23.79 29.43
C ASN A 350 17.64 24.59 29.83
N TRP A 351 18.67 24.56 28.99
CA TRP A 351 19.84 25.43 29.14
C TRP A 351 20.22 26.08 27.80
N ASP A 352 20.74 27.28 27.91
CA ASP A 352 21.13 28.12 26.77
C ASP A 352 22.20 29.09 27.25
N TYR A 353 23.45 28.75 26.97
CA TYR A 353 24.58 29.55 27.41
C TYR A 353 25.26 30.16 26.19
N ASP A 354 25.21 31.50 26.11
CA ASP A 354 25.83 32.24 25.03
C ASP A 354 27.35 32.25 25.15
N GLY A 355 27.98 32.20 23.99
CA GLY A 355 29.44 32.39 23.89
C GLY A 355 29.85 33.81 24.25
N THR A 356 30.94 33.92 24.99
CA THR A 356 31.47 35.20 25.45
C THR A 356 32.97 35.30 25.31
N SER A 357 33.51 36.50 25.44
CA SER A 357 34.95 36.73 25.54
C SER A 357 35.24 37.67 26.70
N TRP A 358 36.38 37.42 27.40
CA TRP A 358 36.87 38.29 28.47
C TRP A 358 38.37 38.49 28.35
N ARG A 359 38.89 39.54 28.98
CA ARG A 359 40.31 39.87 28.96
C ARG A 359 40.95 39.78 30.34
N VAL A 360 42.11 39.16 30.37
CA VAL A 360 43.00 39.20 31.53
C VAL A 360 44.34 39.74 31.06
N GLY A 361 44.68 40.94 31.48
CA GLY A 361 45.84 41.66 30.96
C GLY A 361 45.71 41.92 29.44
N ARG A 362 46.66 41.38 28.65
CA ARG A 362 46.68 41.49 27.18
C ARG A 362 46.05 40.30 26.47
N THR A 363 45.66 39.27 27.21
CA THR A 363 45.14 38.04 26.65
C THR A 363 43.61 38.08 26.61
N THR A 364 43.03 37.79 25.45
CA THR A 364 41.60 37.57 25.29
C THR A 364 41.32 36.07 25.39
N TYR A 365 40.39 35.70 26.23
CA TYR A 365 39.87 34.36 26.40
C TYR A 365 38.49 34.29 25.77
N TYR A 366 38.14 33.13 25.27
CA TYR A 366 36.83 32.83 24.67
C TYR A 366 36.23 31.62 25.40
N GLY A 367 34.92 31.62 25.57
CA GLY A 367 34.24 30.55 26.26
C GLY A 367 32.79 30.89 26.57
N ILE A 368 32.26 30.30 27.62
CA ILE A 368 30.90 30.45 28.11
C ILE A 368 30.93 31.05 29.53
N TYR A 369 30.00 31.97 29.82
CA TYR A 369 29.73 32.38 31.18
C TYR A 369 28.44 31.69 31.68
N LYS A 370 28.55 30.88 32.74
CA LYS A 370 27.41 30.21 33.36
C LYS A 370 26.97 31.03 34.57
N ASP A 371 25.81 31.71 34.43
CA ASP A 371 25.33 32.69 35.41
C ASP A 371 25.00 32.08 36.78
N ASP A 372 24.38 30.89 36.78
CA ASP A 372 23.98 30.16 37.98
C ASP A 372 25.20 29.76 38.84
N GLU A 373 26.31 29.47 38.21
CA GLU A 373 27.59 29.16 38.88
C GLU A 373 28.51 30.37 39.05
N ARG A 374 28.19 31.51 38.38
CA ARG A 374 29.05 32.71 38.32
C ARG A 374 30.46 32.41 37.86
N ARG A 375 30.61 31.54 36.87
CA ARG A 375 31.89 31.00 36.40
C ARG A 375 32.04 31.14 34.88
N TYR A 376 33.27 31.45 34.46
CA TYR A 376 33.68 31.33 33.07
C TYR A 376 34.26 29.92 32.81
N TYR A 377 33.80 29.33 31.71
CA TYR A 377 34.29 28.08 31.16
C TYR A 377 35.06 28.38 29.88
N GLN A 378 36.33 27.99 29.85
CA GLN A 378 37.22 28.23 28.71
C GLN A 378 37.05 27.15 27.65
N ASN A 379 37.54 27.45 26.44
CA ASN A 379 37.64 26.49 25.37
C ASN A 379 38.27 25.16 25.83
N GLY A 380 37.61 24.04 25.55
CA GLY A 380 38.06 22.70 25.99
C GLY A 380 37.59 22.27 27.38
N GLU A 381 37.00 23.16 28.20
CA GLU A 381 36.36 22.77 29.46
C GLU A 381 35.00 22.13 29.21
N LEU A 382 34.48 21.35 30.17
CA LEU A 382 33.18 20.71 30.12
C LEU A 382 32.17 21.48 30.96
N ILE A 383 30.99 21.72 30.39
CA ILE A 383 29.81 22.15 31.12
C ILE A 383 28.93 20.93 31.36
N TYR A 384 28.40 20.83 32.58
CA TYR A 384 27.50 19.76 33.01
C TYR A 384 26.13 20.32 33.29
N ASN A 385 25.09 19.59 32.81
CA ASN A 385 23.71 19.84 33.15
C ASN A 385 23.12 18.54 33.71
N GLU A 386 22.59 18.62 34.92
CA GLU A 386 22.14 17.46 35.69
C GLU A 386 20.62 17.54 35.94
N PHE A 387 19.96 16.42 35.82
CA PHE A 387 18.55 16.31 36.15
C PHE A 387 18.19 14.88 36.55
N THR A 388 16.99 14.70 37.05
CA THR A 388 16.48 13.40 37.50
C THR A 388 15.34 12.94 36.63
N ALA A 389 15.52 11.78 35.99
CA ALA A 389 14.43 11.06 35.36
C ALA A 389 13.74 10.15 36.40
N PRO A 390 12.41 10.01 36.39
CA PRO A 390 11.71 9.11 37.30
C PRO A 390 11.92 7.64 36.92
N GLU A 391 11.41 6.76 37.76
CA GLU A 391 11.27 5.36 37.40
C GLU A 391 10.49 5.21 36.09
N ALA A 392 10.92 4.30 35.21
CA ALA A 392 10.26 4.00 33.95
C ALA A 392 10.37 2.50 33.63
N ASN A 393 9.30 1.77 33.90
CA ASN A 393 9.28 0.33 33.71
C ASN A 393 9.30 -0.09 32.24
N TYR A 394 8.81 0.76 31.33
CA TYR A 394 8.69 0.44 29.92
C TYR A 394 9.67 1.21 29.00
N GLY A 395 10.52 2.04 29.58
CA GLY A 395 11.48 2.85 28.85
C GLY A 395 11.25 4.35 29.02
N PHE A 396 12.24 5.12 28.56
CA PHE A 396 12.28 6.57 28.67
C PHE A 396 12.84 7.20 27.40
N GLN A 397 12.42 8.42 27.08
CA GLN A 397 12.96 9.15 25.94
C GLN A 397 13.18 10.62 26.27
N PHE A 398 14.19 11.21 25.62
CA PHE A 398 14.45 12.64 25.62
C PHE A 398 14.20 13.17 24.20
N ASP A 399 13.22 14.05 24.07
CA ASP A 399 12.92 14.76 22.83
C ASP A 399 13.56 16.15 22.90
N ILE A 400 14.49 16.41 22.00
CA ILE A 400 15.28 17.63 21.93
C ILE A 400 14.76 18.47 20.77
N ILE A 401 14.40 19.71 21.03
CA ILE A 401 13.83 20.64 20.05
C ILE A 401 14.81 21.69 19.54
N GLN A 402 15.89 21.89 20.30
CA GLN A 402 17.00 22.76 19.95
C GLN A 402 18.26 22.22 20.61
N PHE A 403 19.36 22.20 19.88
CA PHE A 403 20.62 21.61 20.32
C PHE A 403 21.81 22.34 19.69
N ASP A 404 22.99 22.31 20.33
CA ASP A 404 24.22 22.80 19.71
C ASP A 404 24.78 21.79 18.69
N ASN A 405 25.85 21.10 18.95
CA ASN A 405 26.44 20.17 17.97
C ASN A 405 27.05 18.91 18.57
N ALA A 406 27.26 18.87 19.87
CA ALA A 406 27.94 17.76 20.52
C ALA A 406 27.52 17.58 21.97
N PHE A 407 27.49 16.34 22.44
CA PHE A 407 27.29 16.02 23.86
C PHE A 407 27.73 14.60 24.17
N ASN A 408 27.89 14.31 25.47
CA ASN A 408 27.74 12.96 25.99
C ASN A 408 26.73 12.96 27.14
N MET A 409 26.17 11.81 27.44
CA MET A 409 25.20 11.65 28.50
C MET A 409 25.58 10.46 29.39
N LYS A 410 25.47 10.63 30.68
CA LYS A 410 25.57 9.55 31.67
C LYS A 410 24.20 9.31 32.30
N VAL A 411 23.80 8.05 32.40
CA VAL A 411 22.63 7.63 33.17
C VAL A 411 23.10 6.69 34.28
N ASN A 412 22.84 7.05 35.53
CA ASN A 412 23.30 6.32 36.72
C ASN A 412 24.80 6.00 36.64
N GLY A 413 25.61 6.99 36.21
CA GLY A 413 27.05 6.87 36.09
C GLY A 413 27.60 6.16 34.85
N LYS A 414 26.76 5.59 34.00
CA LYS A 414 27.15 4.92 32.74
C LYS A 414 26.92 5.80 31.53
N HIS A 415 27.98 6.05 30.75
CA HIS A 415 27.91 6.85 29.53
C HIS A 415 27.14 6.13 28.41
N ILE A 416 26.42 6.90 27.60
CA ILE A 416 25.79 6.38 26.36
C ILE A 416 26.78 6.21 25.22
N PHE A 417 27.92 6.92 25.27
CA PHE A 417 29.00 6.86 24.28
C PHE A 417 30.36 6.86 24.96
N SER A 418 31.25 5.95 24.54
CA SER A 418 32.58 5.79 25.12
C SER A 418 32.55 5.57 26.66
N ASN A 419 33.56 5.97 27.38
CA ASN A 419 33.65 5.88 28.85
C ASN A 419 34.19 7.18 29.49
N SER A 420 34.14 8.28 28.75
CA SER A 420 34.67 9.58 29.20
C SER A 420 33.68 10.70 28.85
N ASP A 421 33.49 11.64 29.77
CA ASP A 421 32.72 12.87 29.54
C ASP A 421 33.34 13.73 28.41
N ARG A 422 34.61 13.59 28.10
CA ARG A 422 35.30 14.32 27.03
C ARG A 422 35.07 13.72 25.66
N ASP A 423 34.69 12.46 25.58
CA ASP A 423 34.33 11.83 24.32
C ASP A 423 32.87 12.20 23.97
N GLN A 424 32.70 13.12 23.04
CA GLN A 424 31.41 13.66 22.66
C GLN A 424 30.83 12.94 21.43
N ILE A 425 29.53 12.73 21.38
CA ILE A 425 28.81 12.43 20.14
C ILE A 425 28.79 13.73 19.35
N GLN A 426 29.45 13.74 18.19
CA GLN A 426 29.68 14.90 17.36
C GLN A 426 28.82 14.83 16.10
N PHE A 427 27.80 15.68 15.98
CA PHE A 427 26.83 15.66 14.88
C PHE A 427 27.32 16.36 13.63
N GLU A 428 28.16 17.37 13.78
CA GLU A 428 28.67 18.15 12.66
C GLU A 428 30.14 18.52 12.87
N THR A 429 30.82 18.82 11.77
CA THR A 429 32.21 19.28 11.84
C THR A 429 32.24 20.73 12.30
N VAL A 430 32.74 20.98 13.50
CA VAL A 430 33.00 22.35 13.97
C VAL A 430 34.17 22.91 13.18
N GLY A 431 34.03 24.11 12.59
CA GLY A 431 35.07 24.78 11.81
C GLY A 431 36.38 24.95 12.59
N GLY A 432 37.33 24.02 12.42
CA GLY A 432 38.63 23.99 13.00
C GLY A 432 39.29 22.61 12.91
N PRO A 433 40.60 22.50 12.97
CA PRO A 433 41.29 21.21 12.87
C PRO A 433 41.05 20.38 14.14
N GLY A 434 40.08 19.45 14.11
CA GLY A 434 39.93 18.47 15.19
C GLY A 434 38.53 17.90 15.44
N GLY A 435 37.47 18.48 14.94
CA GLY A 435 36.11 17.93 15.13
C GLY A 435 35.64 17.17 13.91
N THR A 436 35.74 15.85 13.91
CA THR A 436 35.10 15.01 12.88
C THR A 436 33.78 14.49 13.39
N THR A 437 32.73 14.56 12.57
CA THR A 437 31.46 13.92 12.83
C THR A 437 31.65 12.44 13.10
N ASN A 438 31.12 11.91 14.20
CA ASN A 438 31.19 10.49 14.55
C ASN A 438 29.85 9.79 14.61
N ILE A 439 28.80 10.48 14.14
CA ILE A 439 27.44 9.96 14.00
C ILE A 439 26.90 10.29 12.60
N GLU A 440 26.09 9.43 12.06
CA GLU A 440 25.45 9.58 10.76
C GLU A 440 24.07 8.92 10.75
N PHE A 441 23.24 9.25 9.79
CA PHE A 441 21.99 8.50 9.53
C PHE A 441 22.31 7.11 8.96
N GLU A 442 21.40 6.15 9.11
CA GLU A 442 21.59 4.80 8.58
C GLU A 442 21.87 4.77 7.07
N ASP A 443 21.30 5.73 6.31
CA ASP A 443 21.53 5.90 4.87
C ASP A 443 22.87 6.57 4.52
N GLY A 444 23.69 6.89 5.52
CA GLY A 444 25.01 7.50 5.36
C GLY A 444 25.01 9.02 5.19
N THR A 445 23.85 9.69 5.23
CA THR A 445 23.78 11.16 5.21
C THR A 445 24.16 11.76 6.57
N GLN A 446 24.63 13.01 6.58
CA GLN A 446 25.19 13.68 7.76
C GLN A 446 24.76 15.13 7.84
N TYR A 447 24.64 15.65 9.07
CA TYR A 447 24.43 17.08 9.31
C TYR A 447 25.64 17.88 8.84
N GLY A 448 25.38 19.07 8.28
CA GLY A 448 26.40 19.99 7.80
C GLY A 448 27.10 19.59 6.50
N GLU A 449 26.76 18.44 5.92
CA GLU A 449 27.30 17.96 4.64
C GLU A 449 26.19 17.78 3.58
N ASN A 450 25.17 16.97 3.90
CA ASN A 450 24.09 16.65 2.98
C ASN A 450 22.78 17.38 3.34
N MET A 451 22.76 18.06 4.46
CA MET A 451 21.63 18.82 5.00
C MET A 451 22.12 19.95 5.91
N ASP A 452 21.19 20.74 6.44
CA ASP A 452 21.50 21.80 7.41
C ASP A 452 22.25 21.26 8.63
N MET A 453 22.98 22.13 9.31
CA MET A 453 23.61 21.82 10.60
C MET A 453 22.54 21.56 11.64
N ILE A 454 22.79 20.66 12.60
CA ILE A 454 21.83 20.37 13.66
C ILE A 454 21.53 21.62 14.50
N TYR A 455 22.51 22.50 14.66
CA TYR A 455 22.36 23.79 15.34
C TYR A 455 21.32 24.71 14.68
N ASP A 456 21.19 24.66 13.36
CA ASP A 456 20.23 25.49 12.59
C ASP A 456 18.83 24.91 12.60
N LEU A 457 18.67 23.63 12.97
CA LEU A 457 17.38 22.99 13.02
C LEU A 457 16.56 23.41 14.24
N ARG A 458 15.27 23.49 14.05
CA ARG A 458 14.28 23.77 15.10
C ARG A 458 13.16 22.76 15.03
N GLY A 459 12.80 22.22 16.21
CA GLY A 459 11.71 21.28 16.39
C GLY A 459 10.64 21.82 17.31
N THR A 460 9.58 21.03 17.46
CA THR A 460 8.59 21.15 18.51
C THR A 460 8.60 19.89 19.37
N LEU A 461 7.86 19.91 20.48
CA LEU A 461 7.76 18.72 21.35
C LEU A 461 7.02 17.55 20.65
N GLU A 462 6.19 17.84 19.65
CA GLU A 462 5.54 16.84 18.80
C GLU A 462 6.47 16.35 17.68
N ARG A 463 7.38 17.22 17.22
CA ARG A 463 8.34 16.96 16.15
C ARG A 463 9.74 17.43 16.55
N PRO A 464 10.42 16.68 17.43
CA PRO A 464 11.76 17.03 17.88
C PRO A 464 12.79 16.91 16.76
N ILE A 465 13.94 17.59 16.91
CA ILE A 465 15.07 17.45 15.98
C ILE A 465 15.94 16.24 16.31
N LEU A 466 15.96 15.85 17.60
CA LEU A 466 16.74 14.71 18.07
C LEU A 466 15.94 13.99 19.16
N ARG A 467 15.97 12.66 19.15
CA ARG A 467 15.41 11.80 20.17
C ARG A 467 16.43 10.81 20.66
N ILE A 468 16.61 10.76 21.96
CA ILE A 468 17.42 9.74 22.64
C ILE A 468 16.43 8.84 23.36
N MET A 469 16.49 7.55 23.10
CA MET A 469 15.60 6.58 23.70
C MET A 469 16.38 5.58 24.51
N ILE A 470 15.87 5.26 25.68
CA ILE A 470 16.44 4.29 26.61
C ILE A 470 15.37 3.24 26.86
N SER A 471 15.62 2.02 26.39
CA SER A 471 14.71 0.91 26.62
C SER A 471 14.65 0.54 28.12
N ARG A 472 13.66 -0.25 28.51
CA ARG A 472 13.58 -0.78 29.88
C ARG A 472 14.80 -1.59 30.33
N ASN A 473 15.59 -2.08 29.38
CA ASN A 473 16.80 -2.84 29.64
C ASN A 473 18.08 -1.99 29.53
N GLY A 474 17.94 -0.68 29.30
CA GLY A 474 19.06 0.25 29.22
C GLY A 474 19.68 0.34 27.82
N GLU A 475 19.11 -0.28 26.81
CA GLU A 475 19.56 -0.11 25.42
C GLU A 475 19.29 1.33 24.97
N VAL A 476 20.28 1.96 24.31
CA VAL A 476 20.20 3.34 23.83
C VAL A 476 20.08 3.35 22.32
N LYS A 477 19.07 4.07 21.82
CA LYS A 477 18.88 4.37 20.40
C LYS A 477 18.73 5.87 20.20
N MET A 478 19.13 6.35 19.03
CA MET A 478 19.08 7.77 18.72
C MET A 478 18.45 7.97 17.34
N PHE A 479 17.65 9.02 17.21
CA PHE A 479 16.96 9.39 15.99
C PHE A 479 17.10 10.88 15.76
N GLY A 480 17.30 11.30 14.51
CA GLY A 480 17.44 12.70 14.12
C GLY A 480 16.46 13.09 13.02
N SER A 481 16.09 14.36 12.99
CA SER A 481 15.36 14.94 11.88
C SER A 481 16.32 15.57 10.88
N LYS A 482 16.03 15.43 9.60
CA LYS A 482 16.85 16.00 8.51
C LYS A 482 16.44 17.43 8.16
N VAL A 483 15.29 17.90 8.64
CA VAL A 483 14.74 19.22 8.38
C VAL A 483 13.94 19.75 9.57
N ASN A 484 13.66 21.04 9.61
CA ASN A 484 12.81 21.65 10.64
C ASN A 484 11.45 20.96 10.73
N ASN A 485 11.06 20.55 11.95
CA ASN A 485 9.79 19.85 12.21
C ASN A 485 9.56 18.61 11.34
N GLY A 486 10.64 17.97 10.86
CA GLY A 486 10.58 16.78 9.99
C GLY A 486 10.37 15.48 10.77
N PRO A 487 10.23 14.37 10.04
CA PRO A 487 10.22 13.03 10.64
C PRO A 487 11.60 12.66 11.19
N LEU A 488 11.61 11.77 12.18
CA LEU A 488 12.83 11.24 12.77
C LEU A 488 13.31 9.99 12.02
N PHE A 489 14.61 9.94 11.74
CA PHE A 489 15.31 8.81 11.11
C PHE A 489 16.36 8.25 12.06
N PRO A 490 16.63 6.94 12.02
CA PRO A 490 17.64 6.32 12.86
C PRO A 490 19.03 6.91 12.61
N LEU A 491 19.77 7.12 13.71
CA LEU A 491 21.16 7.53 13.72
C LEU A 491 22.05 6.38 14.23
N LYS A 492 23.22 6.22 13.65
CA LYS A 492 24.24 5.26 14.06
C LYS A 492 25.59 5.96 14.26
N LEU A 493 26.40 5.41 15.14
CA LEU A 493 27.80 5.82 15.29
C LEU A 493 28.61 5.31 14.09
N LYS A 494 29.58 6.09 13.66
CA LYS A 494 30.51 5.72 12.58
C LYS A 494 31.54 4.66 13.05
N ASP A 495 32.28 4.12 12.10
CA ASP A 495 33.38 3.19 12.31
C ASP A 495 32.98 1.91 13.07
N GLY A 496 31.73 1.45 12.89
CA GLY A 496 31.23 0.25 13.55
C GLY A 496 31.05 0.36 15.05
N LYS A 497 31.14 1.55 15.62
CA LYS A 497 30.87 1.81 17.05
C LYS A 497 29.38 1.69 17.32
N THR A 498 29.03 1.37 18.56
CA THR A 498 27.65 1.28 19.05
C THR A 498 27.45 2.14 20.27
N PHE A 499 26.22 2.58 20.52
CA PHE A 499 25.88 3.19 21.80
C PHE A 499 26.05 2.16 22.91
N ASN A 500 26.53 2.62 24.09
CA ASN A 500 26.59 1.77 25.26
C ASN A 500 25.20 1.55 25.86
N ASN A 501 24.95 0.37 26.38
CA ASN A 501 23.82 0.16 27.27
C ASN A 501 24.06 0.89 28.60
N VAL A 502 23.06 1.58 29.11
CA VAL A 502 23.07 2.26 30.40
C VAL A 502 22.42 1.42 31.48
N ILE A 503 22.66 1.80 32.74
CA ILE A 503 21.97 1.19 33.89
C ILE A 503 20.67 1.96 34.10
N TRP A 504 19.54 1.39 33.65
CA TRP A 504 18.25 2.02 33.82
C TRP A 504 17.49 1.42 35.03
N ASN A 505 17.13 2.27 36.00
CA ASN A 505 16.34 1.86 37.14
C ASN A 505 14.84 1.91 36.82
N LYS A 506 14.19 0.75 36.83
CA LYS A 506 12.77 0.59 36.50
C LYS A 506 11.81 0.98 37.63
N THR A 507 12.29 1.00 38.86
CA THR A 507 11.48 1.15 40.08
C THR A 507 11.90 2.33 40.95
N GLY A 508 12.92 3.07 40.55
CA GLY A 508 13.41 4.25 41.24
C GLY A 508 13.95 5.29 40.26
N SER A 509 14.27 6.47 40.77
CA SER A 509 14.78 7.57 39.95
C SER A 509 16.12 7.24 39.29
N ASN A 510 16.37 7.91 38.17
CA ASN A 510 17.60 7.82 37.40
C ASN A 510 18.30 9.18 37.39
N SER A 511 19.59 9.21 37.79
CA SER A 511 20.42 10.40 37.63
C SER A 511 20.89 10.50 36.19
N VAL A 512 20.69 11.65 35.58
CA VAL A 512 21.12 11.95 34.20
C VAL A 512 22.04 13.16 34.22
N VAL A 513 23.22 13.00 33.63
CA VAL A 513 24.24 14.06 33.50
C VAL A 513 24.58 14.22 32.02
N VAL A 514 24.32 15.39 31.45
CA VAL A 514 24.75 15.76 30.11
C VAL A 514 26.02 16.57 30.21
N SER A 515 27.06 16.17 29.48
CA SER A 515 28.29 16.89 29.34
C SER A 515 28.45 17.45 27.93
N GLN A 516 28.80 18.74 27.83
CA GLN A 516 29.08 19.43 26.57
C GLN A 516 30.43 20.18 26.67
N GLN A 517 31.23 20.06 25.62
CA GLN A 517 32.55 20.70 25.61
C GLN A 517 32.47 22.09 25.01
N VAL A 518 32.99 23.09 25.73
CA VAL A 518 33.11 24.46 25.25
C VAL A 518 34.05 24.53 24.06
N SER A 519 33.59 25.05 22.94
CA SER A 519 34.36 25.22 21.71
C SER A 519 34.40 26.71 21.29
N GLY A 520 35.37 27.46 21.84
CA GLY A 520 35.52 28.87 21.54
C GLY A 520 34.34 29.71 22.06
N PRO A 521 33.95 30.78 21.37
CA PRO A 521 32.83 31.66 21.74
C PRO A 521 31.47 31.16 21.17
N THR A 522 31.26 29.84 21.06
CA THR A 522 30.01 29.25 20.59
C THR A 522 29.02 29.11 21.74
N VAL A 523 27.76 28.85 21.37
CA VAL A 523 26.70 28.58 22.35
C VAL A 523 26.75 27.11 22.82
N ILE A 524 26.17 26.86 23.99
CA ILE A 524 25.87 25.50 24.47
C ILE A 524 24.39 25.46 24.78
N ILE A 525 23.65 24.67 24.02
CA ILE A 525 22.19 24.61 24.08
C ILE A 525 21.70 23.17 24.22
N GLY A 526 20.70 23.00 25.09
CA GLY A 526 19.90 21.80 25.18
C GLY A 526 18.48 22.17 25.62
N LYS A 527 17.54 22.17 24.67
CA LYS A 527 16.12 22.41 24.95
C LYS A 527 15.29 21.21 24.52
N GLY A 528 14.45 20.74 25.42
CA GLY A 528 13.65 19.55 25.16
C GLY A 528 12.88 19.05 26.36
N ARG A 529 12.39 17.83 26.29
CA ARG A 529 11.55 17.21 27.29
C ARG A 529 11.86 15.73 27.45
N GLY A 530 11.87 15.28 28.72
CA GLY A 530 11.84 13.86 29.05
C GLY A 530 10.42 13.30 29.05
N ARG A 531 10.23 12.10 28.51
CA ARG A 531 8.97 11.37 28.52
C ARG A 531 9.16 9.92 28.90
N LYS A 532 8.29 9.39 29.78
CA LYS A 532 8.30 7.95 30.11
C LYS A 532 7.20 7.21 29.35
N THR A 533 7.51 5.98 28.96
CA THR A 533 6.50 5.08 28.41
C THR A 533 5.61 4.55 29.53
N ILE A 534 4.31 4.64 29.35
CA ILE A 534 3.29 4.22 30.32
C ILE A 534 2.36 3.18 29.69
N PRO A 535 1.65 2.37 30.50
CA PRO A 535 0.61 1.49 29.98
C PRO A 535 -0.44 2.27 29.19
N CYS A 536 -0.78 1.76 27.99
CA CYS A 536 -1.83 2.34 27.18
C CYS A 536 -3.20 2.10 27.84
N ARG A 537 -4.05 3.11 27.88
CA ARG A 537 -5.44 2.95 28.32
C ARG A 537 -6.19 2.13 27.26
N GLY A 538 -6.88 1.07 27.67
CA GLY A 538 -7.72 0.28 26.77
C GLY A 538 -8.83 1.14 26.14
N ALA A 539 -9.24 0.83 24.92
CA ALA A 539 -10.43 1.40 24.30
C ALA A 539 -11.64 1.02 25.17
N GLY A 540 -12.16 1.96 25.96
CA GLY A 540 -13.31 1.72 26.84
C GLY A 540 -13.32 2.54 28.13
N ALA A 541 -12.22 3.17 28.52
CA ALA A 541 -12.25 4.15 29.61
C ALA A 541 -12.63 5.52 29.02
N GLY A 542 -13.94 5.78 28.92
CA GLY A 542 -14.45 7.10 28.57
C GLY A 542 -13.90 8.16 29.52
N LEU A 543 -13.66 9.36 28.99
CA LEU A 543 -13.43 10.59 29.75
C LEU A 543 -14.62 10.89 30.68
#